data_3feea28b4836c16fe88fefb0683e35dd
#
_entry.id   3feea28b4836c16fe88fefb0683e35dd
#
_cell.length_a   1.000
_cell.length_b   1.000
_cell.length_c   1.000
_cell.angle_alpha   90.00
_cell.angle_beta   90.00
_cell.angle_gamma   90.00
#
_symmetry.space_group_name_H-M   'P 1'
#
loop_
_entity.id
_entity.type
_entity.pdbx_description
1 polymer ?
#
loop_
_entity_poly.entity_id
_entity_poly.type
_entity_poly.pdbx_seq_one_letter_code
_entity_poly.pdbx_strand_id
1 'polypeptide(L)'
;VFDTGNPVFQRDRSKSAPYPWQDALEFYQAVKAHVVHVHIKDCLNPPEGSDEPERYTFPGEGQCRLAEILAALQADGYAGAYAIEPHVATVFHATDGEAIDEEECYSSYVDYGRAFEQQLVNTRSIYL
;
A
#
# COMPACT_ATOMS: atom_id res chain seq x y z
N VAL A 1 -13.66 0.90 2.47
CA VAL A 1 -12.32 0.34 2.24
C VAL A 1 -11.29 1.44 2.44
N PHE A 2 -10.20 1.14 3.11
CA PHE A 2 -9.00 1.95 3.14
C PHE A 2 -7.90 1.21 2.36
N ASP A 3 -7.26 1.89 1.42
CA ASP A 3 -6.14 1.37 0.64
C ASP A 3 -4.86 2.07 1.11
N THR A 4 -3.83 1.30 1.43
CA THR A 4 -2.61 1.85 2.01
C THR A 4 -1.73 2.58 0.99
N GLY A 5 -1.86 2.28 -0.30
CA GLY A 5 -1.05 2.86 -1.39
C GLY A 5 -1.70 4.06 -2.06
N ASN A 6 -3.01 4.03 -2.28
CA ASN A 6 -3.68 5.06 -3.06
C ASN A 6 -3.49 6.51 -2.55
N PRO A 7 -3.44 6.79 -1.22
CA PRO A 7 -3.20 8.14 -0.75
C PRO A 7 -1.85 8.72 -1.23
N VAL A 8 -0.83 7.88 -1.30
CA VAL A 8 0.55 8.31 -1.62
C VAL A 8 0.66 8.90 -3.03
N PHE A 9 -0.22 8.52 -3.95
CA PHE A 9 -0.27 9.04 -5.32
C PHE A 9 -1.09 10.32 -5.47
N GLN A 10 -1.67 10.83 -4.38
CA GLN A 10 -2.51 12.02 -4.40
C GLN A 10 -1.81 13.21 -3.75
N ARG A 11 -2.11 14.40 -4.25
CA ARG A 11 -1.66 15.64 -3.60
C ARG A 11 -2.60 15.98 -2.44
N ASP A 12 -2.03 16.27 -1.30
CA ASP A 12 -2.78 16.70 -0.11
C ASP A 12 -3.28 18.14 -0.27
N ARG A 13 -4.52 18.26 -0.72
CA ARG A 13 -5.18 19.54 -0.94
C ARG A 13 -5.70 20.19 0.36
N SER A 14 -5.55 19.55 1.50
CA SER A 14 -5.80 20.17 2.81
C SER A 14 -4.67 21.10 3.25
N LYS A 15 -3.50 20.99 2.63
CA LYS A 15 -2.31 21.83 2.86
C LYS A 15 -2.26 23.00 1.89
N SER A 16 -1.30 23.89 2.09
CA SER A 16 -1.07 25.02 1.17
C SER A 16 -0.31 24.59 -0.08
N ALA A 17 -0.55 25.27 -1.20
CA ALA A 17 0.22 25.09 -2.42
C ALA A 17 1.69 25.54 -2.25
N PRO A 18 2.69 24.87 -2.89
CA PRO A 18 2.53 23.66 -3.69
C PRO A 18 2.08 22.47 -2.83
N TYR A 19 1.02 21.78 -3.26
CA TYR A 19 0.45 20.69 -2.47
C TYR A 19 1.44 19.53 -2.33
N PRO A 20 1.81 19.11 -1.11
CA PRO A 20 2.67 17.94 -0.90
C PRO A 20 1.94 16.65 -1.32
N TRP A 21 2.69 15.56 -1.44
CA TRP A 21 2.09 14.23 -1.51
C TRP A 21 1.34 13.93 -0.21
N GLN A 22 0.23 13.21 -0.32
CA GLN A 22 -0.55 12.81 0.84
C GLN A 22 0.20 11.72 1.63
N ASP A 23 0.26 11.88 2.94
CA ASP A 23 0.79 10.87 3.84
C ASP A 23 -0.30 9.83 4.14
N ALA A 24 -0.01 8.54 3.88
CA ALA A 24 -1.00 7.47 4.03
C ALA A 24 -1.41 7.25 5.49
N LEU A 25 -0.50 7.45 6.45
CA LEU A 25 -0.83 7.34 7.87
C LEU A 25 -1.69 8.52 8.35
N GLU A 26 -1.36 9.77 7.94
CA GLU A 26 -2.22 10.93 8.24
C GLU A 26 -3.62 10.73 7.66
N PHE A 27 -3.70 10.23 6.42
CA PHE A 27 -4.99 9.92 5.80
C PHE A 27 -5.74 8.82 6.56
N TYR A 28 -5.07 7.72 6.96
CA TYR A 28 -5.68 6.69 7.80
C TYR A 28 -6.26 7.29 9.09
N GLN A 29 -5.49 8.10 9.81
CA GLN A 29 -5.94 8.72 11.06
C GLN A 29 -7.19 9.58 10.87
N ALA A 30 -7.32 10.24 9.72
CA ALA A 30 -8.49 11.06 9.40
C ALA A 30 -9.76 10.22 9.11
N VAL A 31 -9.60 9.00 8.57
CA VAL A 31 -10.76 8.18 8.11
C VAL A 31 -10.99 6.92 8.95
N LYS A 32 -10.16 6.62 9.94
CA LYS A 32 -10.12 5.36 10.67
C LYS A 32 -11.48 4.93 11.28
N ALA A 33 -12.31 5.88 11.70
CA ALA A 33 -13.63 5.60 12.24
C ALA A 33 -14.59 4.94 11.22
N HIS A 34 -14.27 4.99 9.92
CA HIS A 34 -15.07 4.45 8.83
C HIS A 34 -14.40 3.25 8.13
N VAL A 35 -13.24 2.82 8.62
CA VAL A 35 -12.48 1.72 8.02
C VAL A 35 -13.02 0.38 8.51
N VAL A 36 -13.56 -0.40 7.57
CA VAL A 36 -14.09 -1.76 7.83
C VAL A 36 -13.37 -2.82 7.01
N HIS A 37 -12.55 -2.42 6.05
CA HIS A 37 -11.76 -3.29 5.19
C HIS A 37 -10.51 -2.55 4.73
N VAL A 38 -9.38 -3.25 4.65
CA VAL A 38 -8.09 -2.67 4.28
C VAL A 38 -7.52 -3.40 3.08
N HIS A 39 -7.14 -2.64 2.05
CA HIS A 39 -6.30 -3.12 0.96
C HIS A 39 -4.83 -2.82 1.27
N ILE A 40 -4.01 -3.83 1.12
CA ILE A 40 -2.56 -3.75 1.33
C ILE A 40 -1.87 -3.55 -0.01
N LYS A 41 -1.32 -2.37 -0.15
CA LYS A 41 -0.55 -1.92 -1.32
C LYS A 41 0.64 -1.11 -0.82
N ASP A 42 1.80 -1.28 -1.43
CA ASP A 42 2.95 -0.42 -1.15
C ASP A 42 3.55 0.10 -2.45
N CYS A 43 4.12 1.29 -2.41
CA CYS A 43 4.54 2.00 -3.60
C CYS A 43 5.50 3.14 -3.30
N LEU A 44 6.15 3.61 -4.35
CA LEU A 44 7.03 4.78 -4.33
C LEU A 44 6.44 5.87 -5.23
N ASN A 45 6.47 7.10 -4.76
CA ASN A 45 6.17 8.26 -5.58
C ASN A 45 7.20 8.39 -6.70
N PRO A 46 6.79 8.89 -7.87
CA PRO A 46 7.77 9.34 -8.85
C PRO A 46 8.60 10.49 -8.25
N PRO A 47 9.86 10.65 -8.68
CA PRO A 47 10.67 11.80 -8.28
C PRO A 47 9.94 13.11 -8.56
N GLU A 48 10.11 14.10 -7.70
CA GLU A 48 9.42 15.39 -7.86
C GLU A 48 9.84 16.06 -9.19
N GLY A 49 8.83 16.42 -9.99
CA GLY A 49 9.03 16.98 -11.32
C GLY A 49 9.39 15.99 -12.41
N SER A 50 9.36 14.69 -12.13
CA SER A 50 9.51 13.62 -13.12
C SER A 50 8.17 13.26 -13.77
N ASP A 51 8.22 12.84 -15.03
CA ASP A 51 7.09 12.23 -15.75
C ASP A 51 7.12 10.68 -15.61
N GLU A 52 7.96 10.13 -14.72
CA GLU A 52 7.99 8.70 -14.44
C GLU A 52 6.67 8.24 -13.82
N PRO A 53 6.19 7.03 -14.16
CA PRO A 53 5.00 6.47 -13.55
C PRO A 53 5.25 6.10 -12.08
N GLU A 54 4.17 5.93 -11.33
CA GLU A 54 4.19 5.34 -10.01
C GLU A 54 4.84 3.95 -10.06
N ARG A 55 5.57 3.60 -9.02
CA ARG A 55 6.21 2.29 -8.89
C ARG A 55 5.66 1.54 -7.69
N TYR A 56 5.06 0.39 -7.95
CA TYR A 56 4.60 -0.52 -6.90
C TYR A 56 5.75 -1.35 -6.37
N THR A 57 5.72 -1.67 -5.08
CA THR A 57 6.74 -2.42 -4.35
C THR A 57 6.11 -3.51 -3.51
N PHE A 58 6.93 -4.41 -3.01
CA PHE A 58 6.48 -5.34 -1.98
C PHE A 58 6.16 -4.63 -0.65
N PRO A 59 5.31 -5.21 0.21
CA PRO A 59 4.94 -4.64 1.49
C PRO A 59 6.15 -4.33 2.38
N GLY A 60 6.30 -3.07 2.77
CA GLY A 60 7.40 -2.57 3.59
C GLY A 60 8.59 -2.01 2.82
N GLU A 61 8.59 -2.07 1.49
CA GLU A 61 9.65 -1.53 0.64
C GLU A 61 9.33 -0.15 0.04
N GLY A 62 8.09 0.29 0.22
CA GLY A 62 7.60 1.55 -0.33
C GLY A 62 7.57 2.70 0.67
N GLN A 63 6.83 3.74 0.30
CA GLN A 63 6.65 4.99 1.07
C GLN A 63 5.31 5.06 1.80
N CYS A 64 4.49 4.00 1.76
CA CYS A 64 3.14 4.01 2.33
C CYS A 64 3.12 3.95 3.85
N ARG A 65 4.26 3.87 4.53
CA ARG A 65 4.37 3.76 5.99
C ARG A 65 3.60 2.56 6.54
N LEU A 66 3.67 1.44 5.81
CA LEU A 66 2.82 0.28 6.07
C LEU A 66 2.96 -0.25 7.51
N ALA A 67 4.18 -0.34 8.04
CA ALA A 67 4.41 -0.82 9.41
C ALA A 67 3.70 0.06 10.45
N GLU A 68 3.74 1.38 10.28
CA GLU A 68 3.09 2.33 11.20
C GLU A 68 1.57 2.29 11.06
N ILE A 69 1.04 2.09 9.84
CA ILE A 69 -0.39 1.91 9.60
C ILE A 69 -0.88 0.62 10.26
N LEU A 70 -0.17 -0.50 10.11
CA LEU A 70 -0.51 -1.76 10.75
C LEU A 70 -0.50 -1.65 12.28
N ALA A 71 0.50 -0.95 12.84
CA ALA A 71 0.56 -0.66 14.27
C ALA A 71 -0.64 0.18 14.74
N ALA A 72 -1.02 1.20 13.97
CA ALA A 72 -2.16 2.04 14.28
C ALA A 72 -3.49 1.28 14.19
N LEU A 73 -3.68 0.46 13.16
CA LEU A 73 -4.83 -0.43 13.02
C LEU A 73 -4.96 -1.37 14.23
N GLN A 74 -3.85 -1.96 14.66
CA GLN A 74 -3.83 -2.84 15.83
C GLN A 74 -4.18 -2.07 17.12
N ALA A 75 -3.59 -0.90 17.33
CA ALA A 75 -3.87 -0.05 18.49
C ALA A 75 -5.33 0.42 18.53
N ASP A 76 -5.93 0.68 17.36
CA ASP A 76 -7.34 1.05 17.21
C ASP A 76 -8.30 -0.16 17.33
N GLY A 77 -7.78 -1.38 17.54
CA GLY A 77 -8.60 -2.59 17.71
C GLY A 77 -9.23 -3.08 16.40
N TYR A 78 -8.61 -2.80 15.24
CA TYR A 78 -9.13 -3.26 13.96
C TYR A 78 -9.22 -4.78 13.91
N ALA A 79 -10.43 -5.30 13.65
CA ALA A 79 -10.75 -6.73 13.55
C ALA A 79 -11.32 -7.12 12.17
N GLY A 80 -11.20 -6.22 11.18
CA GLY A 80 -11.64 -6.47 9.82
C GLY A 80 -10.64 -7.30 9.00
N ALA A 81 -10.98 -7.51 7.74
CA ALA A 81 -10.14 -8.25 6.81
C ALA A 81 -9.08 -7.36 6.15
N TYR A 82 -7.94 -7.96 5.85
CA TYR A 82 -6.93 -7.42 4.95
C TYR A 82 -6.99 -8.16 3.61
N ALA A 83 -6.95 -7.43 2.52
CA ALA A 83 -6.80 -7.98 1.18
C ALA A 83 -5.52 -7.44 0.55
N ILE A 84 -4.66 -8.31 0.06
CA ILE A 84 -3.49 -7.88 -0.71
C ILE A 84 -3.92 -7.43 -2.10
N GLU A 85 -3.33 -6.36 -2.58
CA GLU A 85 -3.57 -5.81 -3.92
C GLU A 85 -2.22 -5.56 -4.62
N PRO A 86 -1.48 -6.64 -4.99
CA PRO A 86 -0.16 -6.52 -5.59
C PRO A 86 -0.27 -6.00 -7.03
N HIS A 87 0.36 -4.88 -7.31
CA HIS A 87 0.53 -4.33 -8.65
C HIS A 87 1.98 -4.48 -9.14
N VAL A 88 2.78 -5.34 -8.48
CA VAL A 88 4.20 -5.54 -8.78
C VAL A 88 4.42 -6.39 -10.03
N ALA A 89 3.46 -7.23 -10.40
CA ALA A 89 3.46 -7.96 -11.66
C ALA A 89 2.64 -7.18 -12.70
N THR A 90 3.09 -7.14 -13.92
CA THR A 90 2.54 -6.39 -15.07
C THR A 90 1.10 -6.80 -15.47
N VAL A 91 0.48 -7.68 -14.72
CA VAL A 91 -0.77 -8.40 -15.04
C VAL A 91 -1.98 -7.49 -15.24
N PHE A 92 -2.03 -6.34 -14.54
CA PHE A 92 -3.20 -5.45 -14.61
C PHE A 92 -3.09 -4.36 -15.65
N HIS A 93 -1.92 -4.23 -16.29
CA HIS A 93 -1.64 -3.17 -17.27
C HIS A 93 -1.04 -3.72 -18.57
N ALA A 94 -1.15 -5.05 -18.80
CA ALA A 94 -0.76 -5.62 -20.09
C ALA A 94 -1.58 -4.92 -21.18
N THR A 95 -0.90 -4.11 -21.99
CA THR A 95 -1.48 -3.57 -23.21
C THR A 95 -1.65 -4.72 -24.20
N ASP A 96 -2.72 -4.66 -24.99
CA ASP A 96 -3.11 -5.68 -25.97
C ASP A 96 -1.90 -6.30 -26.67
N GLY A 97 -1.63 -7.59 -26.40
CA GLY A 97 -0.67 -8.41 -27.14
C GLY A 97 0.51 -8.98 -26.33
N GLU A 98 0.72 -8.62 -25.08
CA GLU A 98 1.71 -9.28 -24.23
C GLU A 98 1.11 -10.51 -23.56
N ALA A 99 1.77 -11.66 -23.72
CA ALA A 99 1.36 -12.89 -23.03
C ALA A 99 1.66 -12.73 -21.53
N ILE A 100 0.62 -12.91 -20.71
CA ILE A 100 0.76 -12.95 -19.25
C ILE A 100 1.38 -14.29 -18.91
N ASP A 101 2.52 -14.29 -18.20
CA ASP A 101 3.05 -15.49 -17.57
C ASP A 101 2.25 -15.77 -16.30
N GLU A 102 1.34 -16.73 -16.37
CA GLU A 102 0.46 -17.10 -15.26
C GLU A 102 1.24 -17.62 -14.04
N GLU A 103 2.37 -18.29 -14.23
CA GLU A 103 3.21 -18.82 -13.16
C GLU A 103 3.95 -17.69 -12.44
N GLU A 104 4.50 -16.73 -13.17
CA GLU A 104 5.13 -15.54 -12.64
C GLU A 104 4.11 -14.70 -11.86
N CYS A 105 2.92 -14.53 -12.42
CA CYS A 105 1.83 -13.85 -11.77
C CYS A 105 1.46 -14.52 -10.44
N TYR A 106 1.23 -15.82 -10.46
CA TYR A 106 0.87 -16.58 -9.27
C TYR A 106 1.97 -16.51 -8.19
N SER A 107 3.22 -16.71 -8.57
CA SER A 107 4.35 -16.63 -7.63
C SER A 107 4.47 -15.25 -7.01
N SER A 108 4.28 -14.18 -7.80
CA SER A 108 4.30 -12.80 -7.33
C SER A 108 3.20 -12.54 -6.27
N TYR A 109 1.99 -13.05 -6.47
CA TYR A 109 0.91 -12.94 -5.46
C TYR A 109 1.25 -13.67 -4.17
N VAL A 110 1.78 -14.89 -4.28
CA VAL A 110 2.20 -15.68 -3.11
C VAL A 110 3.30 -14.98 -2.33
N ASP A 111 4.30 -14.48 -3.01
CA ASP A 111 5.43 -13.81 -2.37
C ASP A 111 5.01 -12.45 -1.76
N TYR A 112 4.10 -11.74 -2.40
CA TYR A 112 3.50 -10.53 -1.84
C TYR A 112 2.74 -10.83 -0.55
N GLY A 113 1.93 -11.89 -0.53
CA GLY A 113 1.21 -12.34 0.65
C GLY A 113 2.15 -12.70 1.80
N ARG A 114 3.24 -13.42 1.53
CA ARG A 114 4.27 -13.77 2.52
C ARG A 114 4.97 -12.53 3.08
N ALA A 115 5.32 -11.58 2.21
CA ALA A 115 5.90 -10.30 2.65
C ALA A 115 4.95 -9.53 3.57
N PHE A 116 3.66 -9.50 3.26
CA PHE A 116 2.66 -8.89 4.12
C PHE A 116 2.52 -9.62 5.47
N GLU A 117 2.44 -10.93 5.49
CA GLU A 117 2.42 -11.72 6.72
C GLU A 117 3.62 -11.42 7.62
N GLN A 118 4.81 -11.26 7.02
CA GLN A 118 6.01 -10.89 7.76
C GLN A 118 5.89 -9.49 8.39
N GLN A 119 5.29 -8.52 7.68
CA GLN A 119 5.03 -7.19 8.24
C GLN A 119 4.08 -7.26 9.44
N LEU A 120 3.04 -8.09 9.38
CA LEU A 120 2.12 -8.30 10.50
C LEU A 120 2.82 -8.90 11.72
N VAL A 121 3.69 -9.89 11.51
CA VAL A 121 4.47 -10.53 12.61
C VAL A 121 5.42 -9.51 13.24
N ASN A 122 6.15 -8.76 12.44
CA ASN A 122 7.08 -7.75 12.92
C ASN A 122 6.36 -6.66 13.75
N THR A 123 5.21 -6.21 13.28
CA THR A 123 4.41 -5.20 13.98
C THR A 123 3.91 -5.71 15.34
N ARG A 124 3.47 -6.96 15.43
CA ARG A 124 3.04 -7.58 16.71
C ARG A 124 4.17 -7.71 17.72
N SER A 125 5.37 -8.00 17.26
CA SER A 125 6.55 -8.21 18.15
C SER A 125 7.07 -6.93 18.79
N ILE A 126 6.72 -5.76 18.28
CA ILE A 126 7.16 -4.46 18.83
C ILE A 126 6.31 -4.07 20.05
N TYR A 127 5.13 -4.64 20.23
CA TYR A 127 4.16 -4.28 21.29
C TYR A 127 3.94 -5.38 22.34
N LEU A 128 4.76 -6.45 22.32
CA LEU A 128 4.83 -7.47 23.38
C LEU A 128 6.09 -7.30 24.20
#